data_0a64c87e3f9bbef7ef3a1928fcc84b60
#
_entry.id   0a64c87e3f9bbef7ef3a1928fcc84b60
#
_cell.length_a   1.000
_cell.length_b   1.000
_cell.length_c   1.000
_cell.angle_alpha   90.00
_cell.angle_beta   90.00
_cell.angle_gamma   90.00
#
_symmetry.space_group_name_H-M   'P 1'
#
loop_
_entity.id
_entity.type
_entity.pdbx_description
1 polymer ?
#
loop_
_entity_poly.entity_id
_entity_poly.type
_entity_poly.pdbx_seq_one_letter_code
_entity_poly.pdbx_strand_id
1 'polypeptide(L)'
;MIVAIISFPVPASYFSLYIVPKIIGEKMRLALFVILSLMSPAFAQENDRLKYIQYDADVITPSEYRMRRDSVMKMIGPEAAAVFYSAPERMRNGDVDYRYRQADNFYYLTGFTEPNSMLILSPKGIRVKSNDSTTVTANEILFVQTPNQMAETWTGRRYGTEGAITILGFQTALTNDKFKNGFQQALFSGIKYLYAQPVTSDVTGQMRELLSPMVSYVDNVKRNNSKIELRDPNAMVHTMRIIKSKQEIEMVRKASEISAIAHQQAMASVEPGMFEYELQALYEYAFQRQGAEFYGYPCINGAAENSVILHYNTNRKKIGNGDILLSDCAAEYRGYSSDVTRSYPANGKFTKEQKDIYQIVLNAQKAAIAKIRPGVLWSEVSAAADSVIASGLFSLGIIKQKEGVGFKKYFNHGLGHPVGLNVHDVGQATLAAGMLYTVEPGIYIPEKREGIDPKYFNIGIRIEDVILVTETGSENLSAGAPRETTEIETLMKKKGIGNQPLK
;
A
#
# COMPACT_ATOMS: atom_id res chain seq x y z
N MET A 1 -8.81 -54.97 -7.74
CA MET A 1 -9.50 -54.01 -8.59
C MET A 1 -9.47 -52.68 -7.88
N ILE A 2 -8.58 -51.79 -8.33
CA ILE A 2 -8.31 -50.48 -7.72
C ILE A 2 -9.41 -49.55 -8.21
N VAL A 3 -10.20 -48.97 -7.31
CA VAL A 3 -11.17 -47.91 -7.61
C VAL A 3 -10.52 -46.59 -7.34
N ALA A 4 -10.26 -45.81 -8.37
CA ALA A 4 -9.79 -44.45 -8.26
C ALA A 4 -10.92 -43.56 -7.67
N ILE A 5 -10.66 -42.90 -6.57
CA ILE A 5 -11.56 -41.90 -6.01
C ILE A 5 -11.23 -40.56 -6.65
N ILE A 6 -12.10 -40.10 -7.52
CA ILE A 6 -12.08 -38.71 -8.02
C ILE A 6 -12.80 -37.87 -6.97
N SER A 7 -12.07 -36.98 -6.31
CA SER A 7 -12.64 -36.05 -5.34
C SER A 7 -13.22 -34.83 -6.05
N PHE A 8 -14.55 -34.69 -6.02
CA PHE A 8 -15.23 -33.42 -6.21
C PHE A 8 -15.63 -32.87 -4.84
N PRO A 9 -15.57 -31.57 -4.59
CA PRO A 9 -16.02 -30.99 -3.34
C PRO A 9 -17.54 -30.98 -3.29
N VAL A 10 -18.12 -31.88 -2.49
CA VAL A 10 -19.55 -31.90 -2.17
C VAL A 10 -19.72 -31.47 -0.70
N PRO A 11 -20.65 -30.55 -0.38
CA PRO A 11 -20.88 -30.12 0.99
C PRO A 11 -21.26 -31.30 1.90
N ALA A 12 -20.76 -31.30 3.12
CA ALA A 12 -20.86 -32.40 4.10
C ALA A 12 -22.28 -32.80 4.53
N SER A 13 -23.32 -32.13 4.02
CA SER A 13 -24.74 -32.43 4.37
C SER A 13 -25.39 -33.54 3.56
N TYR A 14 -24.70 -34.21 2.64
CA TYR A 14 -25.26 -35.25 1.77
C TYR A 14 -24.54 -36.61 1.82
N PHE A 15 -23.88 -36.96 2.90
CA PHE A 15 -23.48 -38.35 3.09
C PHE A 15 -24.66 -39.17 3.65
N SER A 16 -25.52 -39.59 2.76
CA SER A 16 -26.57 -40.56 3.04
C SER A 16 -25.98 -41.96 3.29
N LEU A 17 -26.43 -42.59 4.37
CA LEU A 17 -25.98 -43.87 4.92
C LEU A 17 -26.18 -45.11 4.03
N TYR A 18 -26.13 -45.00 2.70
CA TYR A 18 -26.54 -46.09 1.80
C TYR A 18 -25.43 -46.88 1.09
N ILE A 19 -24.16 -46.62 1.40
CA ILE A 19 -23.05 -47.38 0.77
C ILE A 19 -22.11 -47.93 1.85
N VAL A 20 -22.59 -48.86 2.65
CA VAL A 20 -21.71 -49.77 3.41
C VAL A 20 -22.19 -51.21 3.15
N PRO A 21 -21.38 -52.07 2.49
CA PRO A 21 -21.73 -53.46 2.27
C PRO A 21 -21.88 -54.19 3.61
N LYS A 22 -22.73 -55.22 3.62
CA LYS A 22 -23.17 -56.10 4.72
C LYS A 22 -22.08 -56.90 5.48
N ILE A 23 -20.81 -56.42 5.55
CA ILE A 23 -19.66 -57.22 6.04
C ILE A 23 -19.16 -56.78 7.42
N ILE A 24 -19.67 -55.70 7.99
CA ILE A 24 -19.19 -55.19 9.28
C ILE A 24 -20.25 -55.43 10.36
N GLY A 25 -19.88 -56.14 11.41
CA GLY A 25 -20.78 -56.47 12.52
C GLY A 25 -21.25 -55.22 13.30
N GLU A 26 -22.46 -55.29 13.89
CA GLU A 26 -23.13 -54.14 14.55
C GLU A 26 -22.28 -53.42 15.61
N LYS A 27 -21.47 -54.15 16.37
CA LYS A 27 -20.60 -53.57 17.41
C LYS A 27 -19.46 -52.72 16.81
N MET A 28 -18.96 -53.08 15.62
CA MET A 28 -17.91 -52.34 14.95
C MET A 28 -18.46 -51.11 14.20
N ARG A 29 -19.75 -51.18 13.79
CA ARG A 29 -20.48 -50.01 13.25
C ARG A 29 -20.69 -48.93 14.28
N LEU A 30 -21.05 -49.33 15.54
CA LEU A 30 -21.24 -48.39 16.62
C LEU A 30 -19.91 -47.72 17.04
N ALA A 31 -18.81 -48.50 17.09
CA ALA A 31 -17.48 -47.96 17.39
C ALA A 31 -16.96 -46.99 16.30
N LEU A 32 -17.19 -47.31 15.02
CA LEU A 32 -16.80 -46.39 13.90
C LEU A 32 -17.66 -45.13 13.91
N PHE A 33 -18.96 -45.23 14.25
CA PHE A 33 -19.84 -44.06 14.35
C PHE A 33 -19.49 -43.18 15.55
N VAL A 34 -19.11 -43.74 16.68
CA VAL A 34 -18.65 -43.01 17.87
C VAL A 34 -17.29 -42.34 17.60
N ILE A 35 -16.36 -42.99 16.90
CA ILE A 35 -15.07 -42.42 16.55
C ILE A 35 -15.24 -41.27 15.51
N LEU A 36 -16.10 -41.45 14.50
CA LEU A 36 -16.39 -40.37 13.52
C LEU A 36 -17.16 -39.21 14.16
N SER A 37 -18.07 -39.47 15.12
CA SER A 37 -18.80 -38.41 15.82
C SER A 37 -17.97 -37.67 16.87
N LEU A 38 -16.92 -38.30 17.42
CA LEU A 38 -15.99 -37.67 18.36
C LEU A 38 -14.88 -36.86 17.63
N MET A 39 -14.57 -37.21 16.40
CA MET A 39 -13.60 -36.45 15.58
C MET A 39 -14.23 -35.24 14.82
N SER A 40 -15.57 -35.25 14.62
CA SER A 40 -16.27 -34.18 13.86
C SER A 40 -16.25 -32.78 14.48
N PRO A 41 -16.43 -32.59 15.82
CA PRO A 41 -16.56 -31.20 16.32
C PRO A 41 -15.25 -30.45 16.40
N ALA A 42 -14.12 -31.11 16.61
CA ALA A 42 -12.83 -30.44 16.73
C ALA A 42 -12.32 -29.95 15.37
N PHE A 43 -12.43 -30.76 14.32
CA PHE A 43 -12.04 -30.37 12.96
C PHE A 43 -12.99 -29.33 12.32
N ALA A 44 -14.31 -29.41 12.63
CA ALA A 44 -15.28 -28.44 12.16
C ALA A 44 -15.13 -27.09 12.86
N GLN A 45 -14.73 -27.07 14.13
CA GLN A 45 -14.57 -25.85 14.92
C GLN A 45 -13.26 -25.12 14.58
N GLU A 46 -12.20 -25.83 14.23
CA GLU A 46 -10.92 -25.27 13.83
C GLU A 46 -10.99 -24.64 12.42
N ASN A 47 -11.61 -25.31 11.46
CA ASN A 47 -11.86 -24.74 10.12
C ASN A 47 -12.81 -23.53 10.12
N ASP A 48 -13.75 -23.45 11.04
CA ASP A 48 -14.68 -22.32 11.17
C ASP A 48 -13.99 -21.06 11.71
N ARG A 49 -12.91 -21.17 12.48
CA ARG A 49 -12.15 -20.03 12.99
C ARG A 49 -11.43 -19.26 11.88
N LEU A 50 -10.74 -19.97 10.99
CA LEU A 50 -9.97 -19.37 9.89
C LEU A 50 -10.85 -18.73 8.83
N LYS A 51 -12.07 -19.22 8.63
CA LYS A 51 -13.09 -18.68 7.73
C LYS A 51 -13.40 -17.18 7.97
N TYR A 52 -13.20 -16.70 9.19
CA TYR A 52 -13.52 -15.33 9.59
C TYR A 52 -12.29 -14.44 9.78
N ILE A 53 -11.13 -14.80 9.22
CA ILE A 53 -9.91 -14.03 9.30
C ILE A 53 -9.70 -13.23 8.00
N GLN A 54 -10.02 -13.85 6.86
CA GLN A 54 -9.88 -13.22 5.55
C GLN A 54 -11.22 -13.27 4.81
N TYR A 55 -11.78 -12.09 4.54
CA TYR A 55 -13.05 -11.93 3.83
C TYR A 55 -12.86 -11.59 2.35
N ASP A 56 -11.71 -11.07 1.98
CA ASP A 56 -11.42 -10.57 0.65
C ASP A 56 -10.75 -11.64 -0.20
N ALA A 57 -11.15 -11.71 -1.46
CA ALA A 57 -10.63 -12.67 -2.43
C ALA A 57 -9.59 -12.08 -3.39
N ASP A 58 -9.57 -10.75 -3.54
CA ASP A 58 -8.68 -10.00 -4.42
C ASP A 58 -7.39 -9.59 -3.71
N VAL A 59 -6.59 -10.58 -3.35
CA VAL A 59 -5.34 -10.41 -2.63
C VAL A 59 -4.16 -10.96 -3.43
N ILE A 60 -2.97 -10.46 -3.14
CA ILE A 60 -1.73 -11.07 -3.65
C ILE A 60 -1.64 -12.49 -3.13
N THR A 61 -1.35 -13.44 -4.01
CA THR A 61 -1.37 -14.86 -3.67
C THR A 61 -0.22 -15.26 -2.73
N PRO A 62 -0.44 -16.27 -1.86
CA PRO A 62 0.64 -16.81 -1.01
C PRO A 62 1.87 -17.27 -1.78
N SER A 63 1.68 -17.80 -3.00
CA SER A 63 2.78 -18.22 -3.88
C SER A 63 3.67 -17.05 -4.31
N GLU A 64 3.10 -15.86 -4.54
CA GLU A 64 3.89 -14.68 -4.88
C GLU A 64 4.71 -14.19 -3.69
N TYR A 65 4.14 -14.12 -2.50
CA TYR A 65 4.90 -13.81 -1.28
C TYR A 65 6.04 -14.81 -1.06
N ARG A 66 5.81 -16.09 -1.32
CA ARG A 66 6.83 -17.12 -1.23
C ARG A 66 7.96 -16.88 -2.24
N MET A 67 7.66 -16.61 -3.51
CA MET A 67 8.68 -16.29 -4.52
C MET A 67 9.54 -15.11 -4.11
N ARG A 68 8.97 -14.09 -3.46
CA ARG A 68 9.70 -12.93 -2.93
C ARG A 68 10.67 -13.35 -1.82
N ARG A 69 10.23 -14.19 -0.87
CA ARG A 69 11.09 -14.72 0.19
C ARG A 69 12.21 -15.61 -0.36
N ASP A 70 11.90 -16.47 -1.33
CA ASP A 70 12.88 -17.30 -2.03
C ASP A 70 13.93 -16.45 -2.75
N SER A 71 13.52 -15.34 -3.36
CA SER A 71 14.43 -14.36 -4.00
C SER A 71 15.37 -13.72 -2.98
N VAL A 72 14.85 -13.30 -1.82
CA VAL A 72 15.69 -12.78 -0.72
C VAL A 72 16.69 -13.84 -0.28
N MET A 73 16.25 -15.07 -0.03
CA MET A 73 17.13 -16.16 0.38
C MET A 73 18.23 -16.46 -0.64
N LYS A 74 17.89 -16.39 -1.94
CA LYS A 74 18.90 -16.54 -3.02
C LYS A 74 19.93 -15.41 -3.00
N MET A 75 19.51 -14.17 -2.77
CA MET A 75 20.40 -13.00 -2.75
C MET A 75 21.33 -12.98 -1.55
N ILE A 76 20.87 -13.35 -0.35
CA ILE A 76 21.70 -13.34 0.85
C ILE A 76 22.69 -14.51 0.89
N GLY A 77 22.37 -15.64 0.26
CA GLY A 77 23.22 -16.82 0.19
C GLY A 77 23.27 -17.66 1.47
N PRO A 78 23.97 -18.83 1.44
CA PRO A 78 23.89 -19.86 2.48
C PRO A 78 24.58 -19.49 3.79
N GLU A 79 25.45 -18.49 3.81
CA GLU A 79 26.17 -18.05 5.01
C GLU A 79 25.49 -16.87 5.73
N ALA A 80 24.22 -16.60 5.40
CA ALA A 80 23.47 -15.46 5.94
C ALA A 80 22.13 -15.86 6.52
N ALA A 81 21.61 -14.96 7.38
CA ALA A 81 20.20 -14.90 7.76
C ALA A 81 19.68 -13.47 7.58
N ALA A 82 18.38 -13.34 7.32
CA ALA A 82 17.70 -12.05 7.26
C ALA A 82 16.53 -12.01 8.24
N VAL A 83 16.33 -10.86 8.88
CA VAL A 83 15.30 -10.62 9.86
C VAL A 83 14.52 -9.36 9.47
N PHE A 84 13.21 -9.49 9.36
CA PHE A 84 12.29 -8.40 9.09
C PHE A 84 11.25 -8.32 10.20
N TYR A 85 10.85 -7.11 10.56
CA TYR A 85 9.91 -6.85 11.63
C TYR A 85 8.61 -6.25 11.09
N SER A 86 7.50 -6.61 11.75
CA SER A 86 6.23 -5.89 11.58
C SER A 86 6.36 -4.46 12.09
N ALA A 87 5.50 -3.56 11.63
CA ALA A 87 5.39 -2.23 12.22
C ALA A 87 4.97 -2.33 13.70
N PRO A 88 5.42 -1.41 14.56
CA PRO A 88 4.87 -1.31 15.91
C PRO A 88 3.47 -0.70 15.90
N GLU A 89 2.63 -1.09 16.85
CA GLU A 89 1.41 -0.34 17.18
C GLU A 89 1.79 1.05 17.72
N ARG A 90 1.02 2.08 17.37
CA ARG A 90 1.30 3.47 17.77
C ARG A 90 0.11 4.06 18.48
N MET A 91 0.32 4.49 19.70
CA MET A 91 -0.69 5.15 20.51
C MET A 91 -1.02 6.54 19.95
N ARG A 92 -2.31 6.82 19.80
CA ARG A 92 -2.83 8.13 19.43
C ARG A 92 -3.09 9.00 20.65
N ASN A 93 -3.80 8.45 21.65
CA ASN A 93 -4.22 9.18 22.83
C ASN A 93 -4.65 8.21 23.95
N GLY A 94 -4.02 8.31 25.12
CA GLY A 94 -4.36 7.46 26.26
C GLY A 94 -4.21 5.97 25.96
N ASP A 95 -5.32 5.26 25.86
CA ASP A 95 -5.42 3.84 25.51
C ASP A 95 -5.97 3.58 24.08
N VAL A 96 -6.04 4.63 23.26
CA VAL A 96 -6.53 4.57 21.88
C VAL A 96 -5.35 4.59 20.91
N ASP A 97 -5.27 3.58 20.07
CA ASP A 97 -4.23 3.47 19.04
C ASP A 97 -4.62 4.15 17.72
N TYR A 98 -3.61 4.53 16.94
CA TYR A 98 -3.80 4.80 15.52
C TYR A 98 -4.20 3.53 14.79
N ARG A 99 -4.94 3.67 13.69
CA ARG A 99 -5.18 2.54 12.79
C ARG A 99 -3.84 1.92 12.38
N TYR A 100 -3.73 0.60 12.59
CA TYR A 100 -2.50 -0.12 12.29
C TYR A 100 -2.25 -0.18 10.79
N ARG A 101 -1.02 0.08 10.38
CA ARG A 101 -0.50 -0.13 9.04
C ARG A 101 0.81 -0.89 9.13
N GLN A 102 0.91 -1.96 8.35
CA GLN A 102 2.10 -2.83 8.35
C GLN A 102 3.32 -2.14 7.73
N ALA A 103 4.53 -2.53 8.16
CA ALA A 103 5.78 -2.11 7.55
C ALA A 103 5.89 -2.64 6.12
N ASP A 104 6.19 -1.77 5.15
CA ASP A 104 6.14 -2.09 3.72
C ASP A 104 6.94 -3.33 3.34
N ASN A 105 8.22 -3.40 3.74
CA ASN A 105 9.08 -4.53 3.39
C ASN A 105 8.66 -5.85 4.07
N PHE A 106 8.12 -5.77 5.30
CA PHE A 106 7.57 -6.93 5.97
C PHE A 106 6.30 -7.42 5.26
N TYR A 107 5.38 -6.51 4.94
CA TYR A 107 4.16 -6.83 4.19
C TYR A 107 4.48 -7.39 2.80
N TYR A 108 5.42 -6.77 2.08
CA TYR A 108 5.87 -7.20 0.76
C TYR A 108 6.36 -8.66 0.74
N LEU A 109 6.97 -9.11 1.83
CA LEU A 109 7.51 -10.46 1.95
C LEU A 109 6.50 -11.47 2.53
N THR A 110 5.49 -11.00 3.27
CA THR A 110 4.66 -11.90 4.09
C THR A 110 3.18 -11.87 3.75
N GLY A 111 2.64 -10.74 3.31
CA GLY A 111 1.20 -10.50 3.26
C GLY A 111 0.52 -10.45 4.64
N PHE A 112 1.31 -10.50 5.73
CA PHE A 112 0.81 -10.57 7.10
C PHE A 112 0.48 -9.18 7.63
N THR A 113 -0.73 -9.00 8.13
CA THR A 113 -1.29 -7.68 8.49
C THR A 113 -1.34 -7.41 10.00
N GLU A 114 -0.94 -8.37 10.83
CA GLU A 114 -0.96 -8.19 12.29
C GLU A 114 0.35 -7.62 12.83
N PRO A 115 0.30 -6.85 13.93
CA PRO A 115 1.48 -6.35 14.62
C PRO A 115 2.22 -7.44 15.39
N ASN A 116 3.32 -7.05 16.04
CA ASN A 116 4.08 -7.88 16.98
C ASN A 116 4.57 -9.20 16.35
N SER A 117 5.10 -9.12 15.14
CA SER A 117 5.51 -10.27 14.32
C SER A 117 6.91 -10.09 13.75
N MET A 118 7.55 -11.18 13.40
CA MET A 118 8.92 -11.17 12.86
C MET A 118 9.09 -12.29 11.86
N LEU A 119 9.68 -11.98 10.71
CA LEU A 119 10.08 -12.96 9.69
C LEU A 119 11.57 -13.21 9.78
N ILE A 120 11.97 -14.48 9.83
CA ILE A 120 13.36 -14.91 9.71
C ILE A 120 13.51 -15.76 8.47
N LEU A 121 14.50 -15.44 7.65
CA LEU A 121 14.89 -16.18 6.46
C LEU A 121 16.33 -16.69 6.61
N SER A 122 16.57 -17.96 6.37
CA SER A 122 17.91 -18.57 6.39
C SER A 122 18.03 -19.67 5.33
N PRO A 123 18.78 -19.44 4.24
CA PRO A 123 18.90 -20.40 3.16
C PRO A 123 19.47 -21.76 3.61
N LYS A 124 20.33 -21.76 4.62
CA LYS A 124 20.91 -22.99 5.20
C LYS A 124 19.90 -23.78 6.04
N GLY A 125 18.80 -23.14 6.43
CA GLY A 125 17.84 -23.70 7.37
C GLY A 125 18.26 -23.58 8.83
N ILE A 126 17.28 -23.53 9.70
CA ILE A 126 17.42 -23.40 11.15
C ILE A 126 16.72 -24.59 11.78
N ARG A 127 17.40 -25.30 12.69
CA ARG A 127 16.77 -26.37 13.48
C ARG A 127 15.97 -25.77 14.62
N VAL A 128 14.68 -25.96 14.58
CA VAL A 128 13.74 -25.41 15.57
C VAL A 128 12.81 -26.48 16.09
N LYS A 129 12.32 -26.32 17.32
CA LYS A 129 11.17 -27.08 17.83
C LYS A 129 9.91 -26.41 17.36
N SER A 130 9.09 -27.15 16.63
CA SER A 130 7.76 -26.70 16.21
C SER A 130 6.81 -26.65 17.42
N ASN A 131 5.57 -26.20 17.21
CA ASN A 131 4.59 -26.06 18.30
C ASN A 131 4.22 -27.39 18.94
N ASP A 132 4.28 -28.50 18.21
CA ASP A 132 4.07 -29.88 18.70
C ASP A 132 5.35 -30.52 19.32
N SER A 133 6.40 -29.71 19.52
CA SER A 133 7.70 -30.14 20.06
C SER A 133 8.54 -31.05 19.15
N THR A 134 8.14 -31.31 17.91
CA THR A 134 8.99 -31.97 16.92
C THR A 134 10.14 -31.04 16.49
N THR A 135 11.29 -31.60 16.11
CA THR A 135 12.40 -30.81 15.59
C THR A 135 12.33 -30.78 14.07
N VAL A 136 12.21 -29.58 13.50
CA VAL A 136 12.18 -29.35 12.05
C VAL A 136 13.36 -28.45 11.63
N THR A 137 13.77 -28.56 10.37
CA THR A 137 14.69 -27.61 9.76
C THR A 137 13.88 -26.69 8.85
N ALA A 138 13.87 -25.40 9.16
CA ALA A 138 13.10 -24.41 8.45
C ALA A 138 13.99 -23.34 7.80
N ASN A 139 13.71 -23.00 6.53
CA ASN A 139 14.39 -21.92 5.82
C ASN A 139 13.68 -20.58 6.03
N GLU A 140 12.41 -20.61 6.36
CA GLU A 140 11.59 -19.45 6.72
C GLU A 140 10.82 -19.73 8.00
N ILE A 141 10.75 -18.74 8.88
CA ILE A 141 9.97 -18.81 10.11
C ILE A 141 9.26 -17.49 10.30
N LEU A 142 7.92 -17.52 10.35
CA LEU A 142 7.12 -16.39 10.80
C LEU A 142 6.81 -16.53 12.29
N PHE A 143 7.27 -15.58 13.09
CA PHE A 143 6.86 -15.44 14.49
C PHE A 143 5.60 -14.58 14.55
N VAL A 144 4.57 -15.11 15.20
CA VAL A 144 3.26 -14.47 15.36
C VAL A 144 2.87 -14.36 16.81
N GLN A 145 1.91 -13.51 17.12
CA GLN A 145 1.38 -13.38 18.46
C GLN A 145 0.79 -14.73 18.94
N THR A 146 1.06 -15.06 20.21
CA THR A 146 0.42 -16.23 20.83
C THR A 146 -1.09 -16.02 20.84
N PRO A 147 -1.88 -16.99 20.36
CA PRO A 147 -3.34 -16.92 20.42
C PRO A 147 -3.81 -16.66 21.84
N ASN A 148 -4.70 -15.70 22.02
CA ASN A 148 -5.26 -15.32 23.30
C ASN A 148 -6.73 -14.96 23.12
N GLN A 149 -7.62 -15.85 23.55
CA GLN A 149 -9.06 -15.69 23.38
C GLN A 149 -9.60 -14.38 24.01
N MET A 150 -9.04 -13.96 25.15
CA MET A 150 -9.44 -12.70 25.78
C MET A 150 -9.04 -11.51 24.88
N ALA A 151 -7.81 -11.46 24.38
CA ALA A 151 -7.36 -10.40 23.47
C ALA A 151 -8.17 -10.42 22.16
N GLU A 152 -8.49 -11.58 21.61
CA GLU A 152 -9.32 -11.72 20.41
C GLU A 152 -10.76 -11.25 20.62
N THR A 153 -11.28 -11.30 21.85
CA THR A 153 -12.56 -10.71 22.20
C THR A 153 -12.56 -9.18 22.08
N TRP A 154 -11.40 -8.54 22.30
CA TRP A 154 -11.24 -7.09 22.22
C TRP A 154 -10.82 -6.58 20.84
N THR A 155 -9.92 -7.30 20.17
CA THR A 155 -9.23 -6.79 18.96
C THR A 155 -9.54 -7.60 17.70
N GLY A 156 -10.40 -8.60 17.78
CA GLY A 156 -10.74 -9.49 16.67
C GLY A 156 -9.85 -10.73 16.59
N ARG A 157 -10.22 -11.63 15.69
CA ARG A 157 -9.52 -12.90 15.46
C ARG A 157 -8.15 -12.66 14.84
N ARG A 158 -7.20 -13.55 15.19
CA ARG A 158 -5.83 -13.52 14.70
C ARG A 158 -5.51 -14.77 13.87
N TYR A 159 -4.62 -14.61 12.89
CA TYR A 159 -4.14 -15.73 12.08
C TYR A 159 -3.56 -16.86 12.94
N GLY A 160 -2.78 -16.52 13.96
CA GLY A 160 -2.00 -17.49 14.69
C GLY A 160 -1.04 -18.28 13.79
N THR A 161 -0.44 -19.33 14.29
CA THR A 161 0.49 -20.17 13.51
C THR A 161 -0.23 -20.98 12.42
N GLU A 162 -1.47 -21.40 12.68
CA GLU A 162 -2.28 -22.16 11.72
C GLU A 162 -2.67 -21.30 10.51
N GLY A 163 -3.20 -20.10 10.72
CA GLY A 163 -3.54 -19.19 9.64
C GLY A 163 -2.32 -18.73 8.84
N ALA A 164 -1.18 -18.53 9.49
CA ALA A 164 0.07 -18.25 8.81
C ALA A 164 0.50 -19.37 7.84
N ILE A 165 0.27 -20.62 8.22
CA ILE A 165 0.59 -21.79 7.38
C ILE A 165 -0.47 -22.00 6.30
N THR A 166 -1.74 -22.03 6.66
CA THR A 166 -2.83 -22.48 5.76
C THR A 166 -3.32 -21.37 4.83
N ILE A 167 -3.35 -20.11 5.29
CA ILE A 167 -3.84 -18.96 4.51
C ILE A 167 -2.67 -18.26 3.80
N LEU A 168 -1.56 -18.00 4.51
CA LEU A 168 -0.43 -17.24 3.96
C LEU A 168 0.68 -18.11 3.36
N GLY A 169 0.57 -19.45 3.48
CA GLY A 169 1.46 -20.41 2.82
C GLY A 169 2.88 -20.46 3.41
N PHE A 170 3.07 -20.10 4.68
CA PHE A 170 4.35 -20.30 5.35
C PHE A 170 4.64 -21.77 5.61
N GLN A 171 5.90 -22.18 5.46
CA GLN A 171 6.31 -23.53 5.82
C GLN A 171 6.36 -23.74 7.33
N THR A 172 6.76 -22.69 8.07
CA THR A 172 6.89 -22.73 9.52
C THR A 172 6.43 -21.42 10.13
N ALA A 173 5.54 -21.52 11.11
CA ALA A 173 5.13 -20.40 11.95
C ALA A 173 5.23 -20.79 13.41
N LEU A 174 5.75 -19.92 14.26
CA LEU A 174 5.93 -20.12 15.69
C LEU A 174 5.32 -18.95 16.46
N THR A 175 4.95 -19.19 17.69
CA THR A 175 4.50 -18.14 18.61
C THR A 175 5.69 -17.35 19.17
N ASN A 176 5.50 -16.06 19.45
CA ASN A 176 6.54 -15.13 19.91
C ASN A 176 7.24 -15.58 21.21
N ASP A 177 6.56 -16.30 22.09
CA ASP A 177 7.16 -16.84 23.32
C ASP A 177 8.30 -17.82 23.03
N LYS A 178 8.27 -18.52 21.88
CA LYS A 178 9.34 -19.43 21.46
C LYS A 178 10.66 -18.70 21.15
N PHE A 179 10.59 -17.42 20.82
CA PHE A 179 11.78 -16.63 20.53
C PHE A 179 12.61 -16.28 21.79
N LYS A 180 11.96 -16.19 22.96
CA LYS A 180 12.58 -15.75 24.22
C LYS A 180 13.59 -16.74 24.82
N ASN A 181 13.51 -18.03 24.48
CA ASN A 181 14.18 -19.11 25.22
C ASN A 181 15.43 -19.71 24.53
N GLY A 182 16.46 -18.89 24.30
CA GLY A 182 17.74 -19.39 23.77
C GLY A 182 17.75 -19.72 22.27
N PHE A 183 16.62 -19.50 21.62
CA PHE A 183 16.44 -19.72 20.17
C PHE A 183 17.44 -18.93 19.32
N GLN A 184 17.87 -17.77 19.80
CA GLN A 184 18.82 -16.87 19.13
C GLN A 184 20.16 -17.51 18.83
N GLN A 185 20.72 -18.31 19.74
CA GLN A 185 22.01 -18.98 19.53
C GLN A 185 21.95 -20.02 18.42
N ALA A 186 20.83 -20.75 18.34
CA ALA A 186 20.60 -21.73 17.28
C ALA A 186 20.37 -21.06 15.92
N LEU A 187 19.63 -19.91 15.91
CA LEU A 187 19.32 -19.12 14.72
C LEU A 187 20.58 -18.64 14.00
N PHE A 188 21.54 -18.17 14.75
CA PHE A 188 22.69 -17.44 14.21
C PHE A 188 23.98 -18.24 14.26
N SER A 189 23.89 -19.53 14.62
CA SER A 189 25.05 -20.44 14.59
C SER A 189 25.53 -20.67 13.16
N GLY A 190 26.80 -20.33 12.90
CA GLY A 190 27.45 -20.61 11.64
C GLY A 190 27.12 -19.70 10.46
N ILE A 191 26.49 -18.53 10.71
CA ILE A 191 26.36 -17.47 9.70
C ILE A 191 27.53 -16.50 9.76
N LYS A 192 27.85 -15.88 8.63
CA LYS A 192 28.82 -14.78 8.52
C LYS A 192 28.11 -13.42 8.41
N TYR A 193 26.91 -13.40 7.84
CA TYR A 193 26.16 -12.17 7.55
C TYR A 193 24.79 -12.22 8.21
N LEU A 194 24.45 -11.17 8.93
CA LEU A 194 23.11 -10.95 9.46
C LEU A 194 22.50 -9.69 8.83
N TYR A 195 21.47 -9.88 8.02
CA TYR A 195 20.67 -8.81 7.49
C TYR A 195 19.55 -8.49 8.50
N ALA A 196 19.62 -7.34 9.14
CA ALA A 196 18.64 -6.91 10.13
C ALA A 196 18.39 -5.40 10.01
N GLN A 197 17.11 -5.01 10.01
CA GLN A 197 16.74 -3.60 10.06
C GLN A 197 17.16 -2.99 11.41
N PRO A 198 17.60 -1.72 11.43
CA PRO A 198 17.75 -0.99 12.68
C PRO A 198 16.39 -0.92 13.40
N VAL A 199 16.40 -1.22 14.70
CA VAL A 199 15.20 -1.03 15.53
C VAL A 199 15.18 0.40 16.02
N THR A 200 14.06 1.10 15.81
CA THR A 200 13.88 2.49 16.24
C THR A 200 13.57 2.58 17.74
N SER A 201 13.93 3.69 18.36
CA SER A 201 13.76 3.91 19.81
C SER A 201 12.31 4.10 20.24
N ASP A 202 11.41 4.33 19.31
CA ASP A 202 9.99 4.59 19.55
C ASP A 202 9.11 3.33 19.63
N VAL A 203 9.73 2.15 19.59
CA VAL A 203 9.02 0.86 19.73
C VAL A 203 8.67 0.60 21.20
N THR A 204 7.40 0.31 21.45
CA THR A 204 6.83 0.07 22.79
C THR A 204 6.02 -1.24 22.86
N GLY A 205 5.56 -1.62 24.06
CA GLY A 205 4.64 -2.75 24.25
C GLY A 205 5.21 -4.12 23.88
N GLN A 206 4.35 -4.99 23.40
CA GLN A 206 4.70 -6.39 23.03
C GLN A 206 5.79 -6.45 21.95
N MET A 207 5.79 -5.51 21.02
CA MET A 207 6.82 -5.43 19.98
C MET A 207 8.20 -5.19 20.59
N ARG A 208 8.32 -4.36 21.63
CA ARG A 208 9.58 -4.17 22.36
C ARG A 208 10.05 -5.47 23.01
N GLU A 209 9.15 -6.24 23.58
CA GLU A 209 9.48 -7.54 24.17
C GLU A 209 9.99 -8.55 23.13
N LEU A 210 9.41 -8.55 21.94
CA LEU A 210 9.85 -9.39 20.82
C LEU A 210 11.20 -8.93 20.28
N LEU A 211 11.39 -7.63 20.11
CA LEU A 211 12.60 -7.04 19.53
C LEU A 211 13.75 -6.96 20.51
N SER A 212 13.51 -6.81 21.82
CA SER A 212 14.55 -6.65 22.84
C SER A 212 15.60 -7.77 22.80
N PRO A 213 15.25 -9.06 22.66
CA PRO A 213 16.22 -10.12 22.46
C PRO A 213 17.05 -9.97 21.18
N MET A 214 16.44 -9.52 20.06
CA MET A 214 17.14 -9.28 18.81
C MET A 214 18.05 -8.07 18.89
N VAL A 215 17.59 -6.97 19.49
CA VAL A 215 18.41 -5.78 19.74
C VAL A 215 19.61 -6.15 20.58
N SER A 216 19.39 -6.88 21.67
CA SER A 216 20.47 -7.35 22.56
C SER A 216 21.47 -8.24 21.81
N TYR A 217 20.99 -9.10 20.92
CA TYR A 217 21.86 -9.94 20.10
C TYR A 217 22.67 -9.10 19.09
N VAL A 218 22.03 -8.18 18.36
CA VAL A 218 22.69 -7.28 17.41
C VAL A 218 23.73 -6.41 18.11
N ASP A 219 23.40 -5.87 19.28
CA ASP A 219 24.34 -5.07 20.10
C ASP A 219 25.49 -5.89 20.65
N ASN A 220 25.26 -7.15 21.00
CA ASN A 220 26.31 -8.09 21.40
C ASN A 220 27.25 -8.42 20.23
N VAL A 221 26.69 -8.65 19.04
CA VAL A 221 27.48 -8.83 17.80
C VAL A 221 28.37 -7.62 17.54
N LYS A 222 27.82 -6.39 17.69
CA LYS A 222 28.59 -5.14 17.52
C LYS A 222 29.72 -4.98 18.55
N ARG A 223 29.40 -5.24 19.84
CA ARG A 223 30.35 -4.99 20.96
C ARG A 223 31.49 -6.02 21.06
N ASN A 224 31.20 -7.26 20.75
CA ASN A 224 32.17 -8.36 21.00
C ASN A 224 33.03 -8.69 19.79
N ASN A 225 33.15 -7.81 18.81
CA ASN A 225 33.93 -8.03 17.59
C ASN A 225 33.60 -9.39 16.97
N SER A 226 32.35 -9.75 16.96
CA SER A 226 31.88 -11.03 16.46
C SER A 226 32.27 -11.17 14.99
N LYS A 227 32.47 -12.40 14.56
CA LYS A 227 32.76 -12.74 13.16
C LYS A 227 31.52 -12.50 12.24
N ILE A 228 30.39 -12.05 12.78
CA ILE A 228 29.16 -11.77 12.04
C ILE A 228 29.14 -10.31 11.60
N GLU A 229 29.04 -10.08 10.29
CA GLU A 229 28.86 -8.77 9.68
C GLU A 229 27.36 -8.41 9.61
N LEU A 230 27.01 -7.23 10.10
CA LEU A 230 25.64 -6.71 10.02
C LEU A 230 25.44 -5.96 8.71
N ARG A 231 24.34 -6.26 8.02
CA ARG A 231 23.93 -5.64 6.75
C ARG A 231 22.49 -5.16 6.79
N ASP A 232 22.20 -4.10 6.03
CA ASP A 232 20.84 -3.61 5.85
C ASP A 232 20.09 -4.43 4.78
N PRO A 233 18.94 -5.05 5.08
CA PRO A 233 18.15 -5.79 4.11
C PRO A 233 17.35 -4.88 3.15
N ASN A 234 17.17 -3.59 3.48
CA ASN A 234 16.25 -2.70 2.77
C ASN A 234 16.64 -2.53 1.30
N ALA A 235 17.89 -2.24 1.00
CA ALA A 235 18.36 -2.01 -0.38
C ALA A 235 18.02 -3.17 -1.31
N MET A 236 18.14 -4.41 -0.81
CA MET A 236 17.80 -5.63 -1.55
C MET A 236 16.30 -5.73 -1.85
N VAL A 237 15.46 -5.53 -0.83
CA VAL A 237 14.00 -5.59 -1.00
C VAL A 237 13.51 -4.42 -1.85
N HIS A 238 14.11 -3.24 -1.70
CA HIS A 238 13.81 -2.07 -2.53
C HIS A 238 14.05 -2.36 -4.01
N THR A 239 15.16 -3.03 -4.36
CA THR A 239 15.41 -3.41 -5.75
C THR A 239 14.32 -4.32 -6.31
N MET A 240 13.78 -5.23 -5.51
CA MET A 240 12.66 -6.09 -5.92
C MET A 240 11.35 -5.32 -6.12
N ARG A 241 11.11 -4.26 -5.34
CA ARG A 241 9.90 -3.42 -5.38
C ARG A 241 9.87 -2.44 -6.55
N ILE A 242 11.00 -2.20 -7.23
CA ILE A 242 11.07 -1.25 -8.38
C ILE A 242 10.15 -1.71 -9.50
N ILE A 243 10.21 -2.99 -9.88
CA ILE A 243 9.35 -3.57 -10.92
C ILE A 243 8.18 -4.27 -10.22
N LYS A 244 6.99 -3.74 -10.42
CA LYS A 244 5.77 -4.28 -9.84
C LYS A 244 5.34 -5.54 -10.59
N SER A 245 4.95 -6.56 -9.84
CA SER A 245 4.33 -7.75 -10.41
C SER A 245 2.94 -7.42 -10.99
N LYS A 246 2.37 -8.35 -11.75
CA LYS A 246 0.99 -8.18 -12.27
C LYS A 246 -0.02 -8.00 -11.14
N GLN A 247 0.14 -8.74 -10.03
CA GLN A 247 -0.78 -8.64 -8.90
C GLN A 247 -0.62 -7.30 -8.16
N GLU A 248 0.60 -6.79 -8.01
CA GLU A 248 0.84 -5.44 -7.46
C GLU A 248 0.24 -4.35 -8.33
N ILE A 249 0.40 -4.45 -9.65
CA ILE A 249 -0.19 -3.51 -10.61
C ILE A 249 -1.72 -3.48 -10.47
N GLU A 250 -2.37 -4.63 -10.28
CA GLU A 250 -3.82 -4.69 -10.07
C GLU A 250 -4.25 -4.03 -8.74
N MET A 251 -3.44 -4.11 -7.67
CA MET A 251 -3.74 -3.38 -6.41
C MET A 251 -3.66 -1.87 -6.62
N VAL A 252 -2.62 -1.38 -7.28
CA VAL A 252 -2.49 0.06 -7.60
C VAL A 252 -3.57 0.51 -8.58
N ARG A 253 -3.92 -0.32 -9.57
CA ARG A 253 -5.04 -0.05 -10.50
C ARG A 253 -6.33 0.13 -9.73
N LYS A 254 -6.65 -0.77 -8.80
CA LYS A 254 -7.85 -0.69 -7.97
C LYS A 254 -7.86 0.56 -7.09
N ALA A 255 -6.73 0.89 -6.43
CA ALA A 255 -6.58 2.13 -5.68
C ALA A 255 -6.81 3.37 -6.57
N SER A 256 -6.31 3.36 -7.81
CA SER A 256 -6.46 4.45 -8.78
C SER A 256 -7.90 4.59 -9.29
N GLU A 257 -8.60 3.48 -9.55
CA GLU A 257 -10.02 3.47 -9.91
C GLU A 257 -10.90 4.05 -8.78
N ILE A 258 -10.65 3.62 -7.54
CA ILE A 258 -11.35 4.14 -6.34
C ILE A 258 -11.11 5.65 -6.22
N SER A 259 -9.86 6.10 -6.39
CA SER A 259 -9.50 7.51 -6.35
C SER A 259 -10.19 8.31 -7.45
N ALA A 260 -10.23 7.80 -8.67
CA ALA A 260 -10.88 8.44 -9.80
C ALA A 260 -12.39 8.64 -9.56
N ILE A 261 -13.08 7.65 -9.02
CA ILE A 261 -14.51 7.76 -8.65
C ILE A 261 -14.71 8.80 -7.55
N ALA A 262 -13.81 8.85 -6.55
CA ALA A 262 -13.88 9.85 -5.48
C ALA A 262 -13.72 11.27 -6.03
N HIS A 263 -12.77 11.50 -6.96
CA HIS A 263 -12.62 12.78 -7.66
C HIS A 263 -13.86 13.17 -8.45
N GLN A 264 -14.49 12.22 -9.15
CA GLN A 264 -15.74 12.49 -9.85
C GLN A 264 -16.86 12.93 -8.88
N GLN A 265 -16.97 12.26 -7.72
CA GLN A 265 -17.98 12.59 -6.71
C GLN A 265 -17.69 13.96 -6.07
N ALA A 266 -16.43 14.27 -5.76
CA ALA A 266 -16.06 15.57 -5.20
C ALA A 266 -16.34 16.72 -6.18
N MET A 267 -15.94 16.58 -7.46
CA MET A 267 -16.26 17.58 -8.51
C MET A 267 -17.77 17.79 -8.68
N ALA A 268 -18.57 16.73 -8.66
CA ALA A 268 -20.01 16.81 -8.78
C ALA A 268 -20.71 17.37 -7.53
N SER A 269 -20.04 17.36 -6.38
CA SER A 269 -20.61 17.76 -5.10
C SER A 269 -20.26 19.17 -4.67
N VAL A 270 -19.09 19.68 -5.09
CA VAL A 270 -18.58 20.96 -4.59
C VAL A 270 -19.50 22.13 -4.94
N GLU A 271 -19.74 23.00 -3.96
CA GLU A 271 -20.48 24.24 -4.12
C GLU A 271 -19.79 25.37 -3.32
N PRO A 272 -19.81 26.62 -3.82
CA PRO A 272 -19.38 27.77 -3.04
C PRO A 272 -20.13 27.84 -1.70
N GLY A 273 -19.37 28.05 -0.63
CA GLY A 273 -19.91 28.06 0.75
C GLY A 273 -19.64 26.81 1.55
N MET A 274 -19.27 25.69 0.90
CA MET A 274 -18.71 24.51 1.58
C MET A 274 -17.35 24.84 2.20
N PHE A 275 -16.91 24.02 3.16
CA PHE A 275 -15.56 24.07 3.69
C PHE A 275 -14.69 22.98 3.05
N GLU A 276 -13.39 23.21 2.97
CA GLU A 276 -12.41 22.25 2.43
C GLU A 276 -12.47 20.88 3.13
N TYR A 277 -12.77 20.82 4.44
CA TYR A 277 -12.94 19.55 5.17
C TYR A 277 -14.21 18.78 4.76
N GLU A 278 -15.23 19.42 4.19
CA GLU A 278 -16.40 18.70 3.68
C GLU A 278 -16.03 17.91 2.43
N LEU A 279 -15.14 18.46 1.59
CA LEU A 279 -14.56 17.71 0.47
C LEU A 279 -13.68 16.56 0.96
N GLN A 280 -12.84 16.77 1.96
CA GLN A 280 -12.05 15.70 2.57
C GLN A 280 -12.96 14.55 3.02
N ALA A 281 -14.04 14.84 3.72
CA ALA A 281 -15.00 13.84 4.17
C ALA A 281 -15.64 13.06 3.01
N LEU A 282 -15.92 13.73 1.87
CA LEU A 282 -16.43 13.07 0.67
C LEU A 282 -15.41 12.11 0.04
N TYR A 283 -14.16 12.52 -0.05
CA TYR A 283 -13.08 11.64 -0.55
C TYR A 283 -12.93 10.41 0.33
N GLU A 284 -12.79 10.58 1.64
CA GLU A 284 -12.61 9.50 2.59
C GLU A 284 -13.82 8.54 2.61
N TYR A 285 -15.05 9.08 2.55
CA TYR A 285 -16.26 8.26 2.40
C TYR A 285 -16.26 7.45 1.10
N ALA A 286 -15.90 8.08 -0.03
CA ALA A 286 -15.87 7.40 -1.32
C ALA A 286 -14.81 6.29 -1.37
N PHE A 287 -13.65 6.51 -0.76
CA PHE A 287 -12.60 5.49 -0.64
C PHE A 287 -13.09 4.27 0.14
N GLN A 288 -13.56 4.48 1.36
CA GLN A 288 -13.99 3.38 2.24
C GLN A 288 -15.21 2.64 1.69
N ARG A 289 -16.18 3.36 1.09
CA ARG A 289 -17.36 2.75 0.47
C ARG A 289 -16.99 1.75 -0.64
N GLN A 290 -15.85 1.92 -1.27
CA GLN A 290 -15.39 1.06 -2.36
C GLN A 290 -14.35 0.03 -1.91
N GLY A 291 -14.11 -0.10 -0.60
CA GLY A 291 -13.29 -1.14 0.00
C GLY A 291 -11.84 -0.75 0.21
N ALA A 292 -11.44 0.52 0.00
CA ALA A 292 -10.14 0.98 0.42
C ALA A 292 -10.02 0.97 1.95
N GLU A 293 -8.88 0.53 2.46
CA GLU A 293 -8.62 0.49 3.89
C GLU A 293 -8.44 1.90 4.47
N PHE A 294 -7.80 2.79 3.70
CA PHE A 294 -7.47 4.13 4.15
C PHE A 294 -7.21 5.06 2.97
N TYR A 295 -6.81 6.30 3.24
CA TYR A 295 -6.18 7.17 2.24
C TYR A 295 -4.69 6.85 2.15
N GLY A 296 -4.08 7.00 0.97
CA GLY A 296 -2.65 6.81 0.76
C GLY A 296 -1.80 7.83 1.49
N TYR A 297 -2.34 9.06 1.64
CA TYR A 297 -1.77 10.21 2.34
C TYR A 297 -2.89 11.17 2.76
N PRO A 298 -2.67 12.07 3.75
CA PRO A 298 -3.68 13.05 4.17
C PRO A 298 -4.18 13.89 3.00
N CYS A 299 -5.49 13.91 2.77
CA CYS A 299 -6.11 14.65 1.67
C CYS A 299 -5.73 16.13 1.70
N ILE A 300 -5.32 16.67 0.56
CA ILE A 300 -4.99 18.07 0.32
C ILE A 300 -6.16 18.68 -0.47
N ASN A 301 -6.89 19.63 0.13
CA ASN A 301 -7.97 20.34 -0.55
C ASN A 301 -7.76 21.84 -0.36
N GLY A 302 -7.00 22.46 -1.26
CA GLY A 302 -6.66 23.88 -1.19
C GLY A 302 -7.52 24.73 -2.12
N ALA A 303 -8.27 25.70 -1.59
CA ALA A 303 -9.05 26.67 -2.34
C ALA A 303 -8.32 28.01 -2.46
N ALA A 304 -8.28 28.60 -3.65
CA ALA A 304 -7.63 29.87 -3.97
C ALA A 304 -6.20 29.99 -3.41
N GLU A 305 -5.93 30.84 -2.40
CA GLU A 305 -4.61 31.02 -1.79
C GLU A 305 -4.02 29.75 -1.19
N ASN A 306 -4.84 28.77 -0.82
CA ASN A 306 -4.40 27.49 -0.32
C ASN A 306 -3.99 26.52 -1.46
N SER A 307 -4.49 26.74 -2.67
CA SER A 307 -4.13 25.93 -3.84
C SER A 307 -2.66 26.05 -4.25
N VAL A 308 -1.96 27.08 -3.80
CA VAL A 308 -0.54 27.30 -4.08
C VAL A 308 0.39 26.71 -3.01
N ILE A 309 -0.16 26.03 -1.99
CA ILE A 309 0.58 25.35 -0.93
C ILE A 309 0.61 23.87 -1.25
N LEU A 310 1.80 23.32 -1.51
CA LEU A 310 1.96 21.97 -2.10
C LEU A 310 1.33 20.84 -1.27
N HIS A 311 1.52 20.83 0.06
CA HIS A 311 0.99 19.82 0.97
C HIS A 311 0.05 20.43 2.01
N TYR A 312 -0.94 21.20 1.53
CA TYR A 312 -1.93 21.84 2.38
C TYR A 312 -2.97 20.83 2.87
N ASN A 313 -2.83 20.35 4.07
CA ASN A 313 -3.71 19.35 4.71
C ASN A 313 -4.57 19.89 5.87
N THR A 314 -4.56 21.21 6.11
CA THR A 314 -5.38 21.83 7.15
C THR A 314 -6.86 21.80 6.80
N ASN A 315 -7.23 21.99 5.54
CA ASN A 315 -8.59 21.87 4.99
C ASN A 315 -9.66 22.63 5.81
N ARG A 316 -9.43 23.93 6.13
CA ARG A 316 -10.34 24.69 7.02
C ARG A 316 -10.98 25.92 6.40
N LYS A 317 -10.53 26.32 5.19
CA LYS A 317 -11.09 27.48 4.52
C LYS A 317 -12.51 27.22 4.02
N LYS A 318 -13.36 28.26 4.09
CA LYS A 318 -14.63 28.30 3.39
C LYS A 318 -14.39 28.63 1.92
N ILE A 319 -14.86 27.78 1.03
CA ILE A 319 -14.68 27.86 -0.41
C ILE A 319 -15.51 29.02 -0.96
N GLY A 320 -14.86 29.94 -1.65
CA GLY A 320 -15.48 31.11 -2.28
C GLY A 320 -16.04 30.82 -3.67
N ASN A 321 -16.95 31.70 -4.12
CA ASN A 321 -17.43 31.65 -5.49
C ASN A 321 -16.30 32.07 -6.46
N GLY A 322 -15.97 31.17 -7.40
CA GLY A 322 -14.88 31.38 -8.36
C GLY A 322 -13.50 30.98 -7.87
N ASP A 323 -13.36 30.46 -6.64
CA ASP A 323 -12.10 29.86 -6.20
C ASP A 323 -11.71 28.69 -7.11
N ILE A 324 -10.44 28.56 -7.43
CA ILE A 324 -9.88 27.34 -7.96
C ILE A 324 -9.56 26.41 -6.78
N LEU A 325 -9.97 25.16 -6.87
CA LEU A 325 -9.66 24.10 -5.93
C LEU A 325 -8.54 23.24 -6.50
N LEU A 326 -7.57 22.90 -5.68
CA LEU A 326 -6.60 21.86 -5.92
C LEU A 326 -6.89 20.75 -4.91
N SER A 327 -7.39 19.62 -5.39
CA SER A 327 -7.63 18.43 -4.58
C SER A 327 -6.64 17.35 -4.95
N ASP A 328 -5.81 16.98 -4.00
CA ASP A 328 -4.81 15.92 -4.10
C ASP A 328 -5.16 14.88 -3.03
N CYS A 329 -5.83 13.82 -3.48
CA CYS A 329 -6.45 12.82 -2.61
C CYS A 329 -6.48 11.47 -3.32
N ALA A 330 -5.91 10.44 -2.70
CA ALA A 330 -5.97 9.09 -3.24
C ALA A 330 -6.12 8.02 -2.17
N ALA A 331 -6.64 6.86 -2.61
CA ALA A 331 -6.91 5.71 -1.76
C ALA A 331 -5.66 4.83 -1.58
N GLU A 332 -5.60 4.15 -0.44
CA GLU A 332 -4.75 2.97 -0.22
C GLU A 332 -5.64 1.71 -0.31
N TYR A 333 -5.26 0.77 -1.16
CA TYR A 333 -5.96 -0.50 -1.33
C TYR A 333 -5.00 -1.67 -1.17
N ARG A 334 -5.25 -2.56 -0.21
CA ARG A 334 -4.36 -3.68 0.15
C ARG A 334 -2.92 -3.23 0.42
N GLY A 335 -2.77 -2.06 1.09
CA GLY A 335 -1.47 -1.48 1.40
C GLY A 335 -0.79 -0.78 0.21
N TYR A 336 -1.37 -0.83 -1.00
CA TYR A 336 -0.84 -0.13 -2.18
C TYR A 336 -1.54 1.21 -2.37
N SER A 337 -0.74 2.27 -2.48
CA SER A 337 -1.23 3.63 -2.67
C SER A 337 -1.47 3.94 -4.14
N SER A 338 -2.50 4.73 -4.42
CA SER A 338 -2.58 5.57 -5.61
C SER A 338 -2.13 6.99 -5.28
N ASP A 339 -2.04 7.85 -6.31
CA ASP A 339 -1.75 9.27 -6.17
C ASP A 339 -2.43 10.05 -7.30
N VAL A 340 -3.36 10.95 -6.96
CA VAL A 340 -4.19 11.63 -7.95
C VAL A 340 -4.51 13.05 -7.51
N THR A 341 -4.07 14.02 -8.30
CA THR A 341 -4.48 15.43 -8.13
C THR A 341 -5.36 15.89 -9.28
N ARG A 342 -6.41 16.63 -8.93
CA ARG A 342 -7.24 17.39 -9.87
C ARG A 342 -7.43 18.81 -9.38
N SER A 343 -7.43 19.76 -10.33
CA SER A 343 -7.81 21.15 -10.08
C SER A 343 -9.10 21.50 -10.82
N TYR A 344 -10.06 22.13 -10.14
CA TYR A 344 -11.37 22.45 -10.69
C TYR A 344 -11.99 23.69 -10.03
N PRO A 345 -12.85 24.46 -10.74
CA PRO A 345 -13.44 25.69 -10.20
C PRO A 345 -14.60 25.37 -9.24
N ALA A 346 -14.68 26.04 -8.10
CA ALA A 346 -15.68 25.79 -7.07
C ALA A 346 -17.14 25.96 -7.57
N ASN A 347 -17.35 26.82 -8.55
CA ASN A 347 -18.69 27.13 -9.10
C ASN A 347 -18.99 26.39 -10.42
N GLY A 348 -18.16 25.44 -10.82
CA GLY A 348 -18.36 24.63 -12.03
C GLY A 348 -17.95 25.33 -13.33
N LYS A 349 -17.32 26.52 -13.28
CA LYS A 349 -16.91 27.26 -14.47
C LYS A 349 -15.53 27.88 -14.29
N PHE A 350 -14.55 27.47 -15.12
CA PHE A 350 -13.22 28.08 -15.11
C PHE A 350 -13.29 29.54 -15.60
N THR A 351 -12.59 30.46 -14.92
CA THR A 351 -12.29 31.76 -15.49
C THR A 351 -11.31 31.62 -16.67
N LYS A 352 -11.15 32.70 -17.45
CA LYS A 352 -10.17 32.66 -18.55
C LYS A 352 -8.75 32.42 -18.03
N GLU A 353 -8.37 33.08 -16.94
CA GLU A 353 -7.05 33.00 -16.32
C GLU A 353 -6.76 31.61 -15.75
N GLN A 354 -7.74 31.04 -15.04
CA GLN A 354 -7.66 29.65 -14.54
C GLN A 354 -7.48 28.67 -15.71
N LYS A 355 -8.25 28.85 -16.79
CA LYS A 355 -8.19 27.99 -17.97
C LYS A 355 -6.86 28.12 -18.71
N ASP A 356 -6.31 29.33 -18.83
CA ASP A 356 -5.01 29.59 -19.47
C ASP A 356 -3.90 28.81 -18.72
N ILE A 357 -3.85 28.90 -17.38
CA ILE A 357 -2.87 28.15 -16.56
C ILE A 357 -3.15 26.65 -16.61
N TYR A 358 -4.41 26.24 -16.48
CA TYR A 358 -4.81 24.83 -16.51
C TYR A 358 -4.35 24.15 -17.80
N GLN A 359 -4.54 24.79 -18.95
CA GLN A 359 -4.18 24.22 -20.25
C GLN A 359 -2.67 24.03 -20.40
N ILE A 360 -1.86 24.92 -19.82
CA ILE A 360 -0.39 24.76 -19.81
C ILE A 360 -0.03 23.49 -19.01
N VAL A 361 -0.59 23.33 -17.81
CA VAL A 361 -0.32 22.16 -16.95
C VAL A 361 -0.79 20.86 -17.61
N LEU A 362 -1.98 20.85 -18.18
CA LEU A 362 -2.52 19.68 -18.90
C LEU A 362 -1.65 19.29 -20.11
N ASN A 363 -1.21 20.29 -20.88
CA ASN A 363 -0.32 20.06 -22.03
C ASN A 363 1.05 19.53 -21.57
N ALA A 364 1.57 20.05 -20.45
CA ALA A 364 2.82 19.56 -19.85
C ALA A 364 2.70 18.09 -19.41
N GLN A 365 1.60 17.73 -18.76
CA GLN A 365 1.32 16.35 -18.36
C GLN A 365 1.24 15.43 -19.59
N LYS A 366 0.48 15.81 -20.61
CA LYS A 366 0.35 15.04 -21.86
C LYS A 366 1.71 14.85 -22.55
N ALA A 367 2.53 15.91 -22.62
CA ALA A 367 3.86 15.84 -23.22
C ALA A 367 4.81 14.93 -22.47
N ALA A 368 4.75 14.93 -21.14
CA ALA A 368 5.52 14.04 -20.28
C ALA A 368 5.09 12.58 -20.47
N ILE A 369 3.79 12.28 -20.34
CA ILE A 369 3.24 10.93 -20.50
C ILE A 369 3.60 10.34 -21.87
N ALA A 370 3.56 11.13 -22.93
CA ALA A 370 3.92 10.70 -24.29
C ALA A 370 5.40 10.26 -24.44
N LYS A 371 6.27 10.63 -23.49
CA LYS A 371 7.68 10.18 -23.45
C LYS A 371 7.88 8.86 -22.74
N ILE A 372 6.92 8.44 -21.90
CA ILE A 372 7.07 7.27 -21.03
C ILE A 372 7.05 5.98 -21.84
N ARG A 373 8.16 5.26 -21.82
CA ARG A 373 8.34 3.91 -22.35
C ARG A 373 9.62 3.30 -21.78
N PRO A 374 9.83 1.98 -21.87
CA PRO A 374 11.08 1.36 -21.43
C PRO A 374 12.32 1.96 -22.10
N GLY A 375 13.41 2.12 -21.33
CA GLY A 375 14.70 2.66 -21.78
C GLY A 375 14.82 4.17 -21.73
N VAL A 376 13.74 4.94 -21.53
CA VAL A 376 13.77 6.40 -21.42
C VAL A 376 14.25 6.80 -20.02
N LEU A 377 15.05 7.85 -19.94
CA LEU A 377 15.44 8.44 -18.66
C LEU A 377 14.31 9.31 -18.09
N TRP A 378 14.07 9.23 -16.78
CA TRP A 378 13.08 10.08 -16.10
C TRP A 378 13.35 11.58 -16.29
N SER A 379 14.63 11.97 -16.42
CA SER A 379 15.01 13.34 -16.73
C SER A 379 14.50 13.81 -18.10
N GLU A 380 14.40 12.92 -19.09
CA GLU A 380 13.84 13.27 -20.42
C GLU A 380 12.32 13.46 -20.35
N VAL A 381 11.64 12.67 -19.52
CA VAL A 381 10.21 12.83 -19.24
C VAL A 381 9.96 14.18 -18.56
N SER A 382 10.77 14.51 -17.56
CA SER A 382 10.70 15.79 -16.82
C SER A 382 10.98 16.98 -17.73
N ALA A 383 12.00 16.90 -18.60
CA ALA A 383 12.34 17.97 -19.53
C ALA A 383 11.21 18.29 -20.54
N ALA A 384 10.42 17.27 -20.91
CA ALA A 384 9.26 17.49 -21.79
C ALA A 384 8.18 18.36 -21.11
N ALA A 385 7.88 18.12 -19.83
CA ALA A 385 6.95 18.95 -19.05
C ALA A 385 7.52 20.36 -18.83
N ASP A 386 8.78 20.46 -18.40
CA ASP A 386 9.49 21.72 -18.15
C ASP A 386 9.44 22.64 -19.37
N SER A 387 9.68 22.10 -20.55
CA SER A 387 9.65 22.88 -21.83
C SER A 387 8.27 23.44 -22.12
N VAL A 388 7.19 22.69 -21.87
CA VAL A 388 5.81 23.14 -22.08
C VAL A 388 5.44 24.23 -21.07
N ILE A 389 5.78 24.03 -19.78
CA ILE A 389 5.51 25.01 -18.73
C ILE A 389 6.25 26.33 -19.02
N ALA A 390 7.56 26.25 -19.31
CA ALA A 390 8.34 27.43 -19.61
C ALA A 390 7.77 28.22 -20.82
N SER A 391 7.41 27.51 -21.90
CA SER A 391 6.82 28.11 -23.10
C SER A 391 5.45 28.75 -22.79
N GLY A 392 4.61 28.07 -22.02
CA GLY A 392 3.29 28.59 -21.67
C GLY A 392 3.35 29.82 -20.77
N LEU A 393 4.18 29.79 -19.71
CA LEU A 393 4.37 30.94 -18.82
C LEU A 393 4.99 32.15 -19.55
N PHE A 394 5.91 31.92 -20.49
CA PHE A 394 6.44 32.95 -21.33
C PHE A 394 5.36 33.59 -22.23
N SER A 395 4.53 32.76 -22.86
CA SER A 395 3.44 33.24 -23.74
C SER A 395 2.39 34.07 -23.00
N LEU A 396 2.17 33.81 -21.70
CA LEU A 396 1.30 34.61 -20.84
C LEU A 396 1.98 35.86 -20.26
N GLY A 397 3.27 36.05 -20.50
CA GLY A 397 4.05 37.16 -19.94
C GLY A 397 4.37 37.03 -18.45
N ILE A 398 4.16 35.84 -17.87
CA ILE A 398 4.43 35.53 -16.46
C ILE A 398 5.95 35.43 -16.22
N ILE A 399 6.69 34.92 -17.18
CA ILE A 399 8.16 34.96 -17.19
C ILE A 399 8.68 35.75 -18.39
N LYS A 400 9.83 36.40 -18.21
CA LYS A 400 10.41 37.26 -19.24
C LYS A 400 11.28 36.54 -20.27
N GLN A 401 11.73 35.34 -19.93
CA GLN A 401 12.59 34.52 -20.78
C GLN A 401 12.10 33.06 -20.70
N LYS A 402 12.06 32.39 -21.86
CA LYS A 402 11.67 30.99 -21.96
C LYS A 402 12.81 30.07 -21.54
N GLU A 403 14.04 30.47 -21.84
CA GLU A 403 15.25 29.71 -21.52
C GLU A 403 15.64 29.86 -20.05
N GLY A 404 16.34 28.84 -19.54
CA GLY A 404 16.82 28.81 -18.17
C GLY A 404 15.75 28.29 -17.19
N VAL A 405 15.93 28.60 -15.90
CA VAL A 405 15.14 28.04 -14.80
C VAL A 405 14.10 29.03 -14.23
N GLY A 406 13.79 30.10 -14.90
CA GLY A 406 12.86 31.13 -14.42
C GLY A 406 11.46 30.59 -14.09
N PHE A 407 10.99 29.60 -14.84
CA PHE A 407 9.72 28.94 -14.64
C PHE A 407 9.68 28.12 -13.33
N LYS A 408 10.81 27.67 -12.79
CA LYS A 408 10.89 26.93 -11.53
C LYS A 408 10.42 27.73 -10.31
N LYS A 409 10.24 29.04 -10.43
CA LYS A 409 9.57 29.87 -9.44
C LYS A 409 8.07 29.56 -9.29
N TYR A 410 7.48 28.94 -10.31
CA TYR A 410 6.06 28.62 -10.42
C TYR A 410 5.81 27.11 -10.48
N PHE A 411 6.80 26.33 -10.90
CA PHE A 411 6.82 24.88 -10.85
C PHE A 411 8.04 24.43 -10.03
N ASN A 412 7.90 24.38 -8.72
CA ASN A 412 8.98 24.30 -7.73
C ASN A 412 9.16 22.92 -7.08
N HIS A 413 8.62 21.88 -7.71
CA HIS A 413 8.82 20.49 -7.30
C HIS A 413 9.24 19.60 -8.47
N GLY A 414 9.48 18.31 -8.24
CA GLY A 414 9.75 17.32 -9.29
C GLY A 414 8.52 17.05 -10.15
N LEU A 415 8.71 16.44 -11.31
CA LEU A 415 7.59 16.06 -12.17
C LEU A 415 6.74 14.93 -11.58
N GLY A 416 7.31 14.14 -10.68
CA GLY A 416 6.66 12.99 -10.09
C GLY A 416 7.66 12.03 -9.46
N HIS A 417 7.15 10.94 -8.91
CA HIS A 417 7.88 9.95 -8.15
C HIS A 417 7.33 8.53 -8.41
N PRO A 418 8.05 7.46 -8.05
CA PRO A 418 7.51 6.11 -8.04
C PRO A 418 6.38 5.97 -7.02
N VAL A 419 5.41 5.10 -7.31
CA VAL A 419 4.29 4.78 -6.42
C VAL A 419 4.12 3.27 -6.28
N GLY A 420 3.64 2.81 -5.14
CA GLY A 420 3.43 1.38 -4.84
C GLY A 420 2.94 1.14 -3.41
N LEU A 421 3.64 0.31 -2.63
CA LEU A 421 3.39 0.15 -1.19
C LEU A 421 3.62 1.44 -0.41
N ASN A 422 4.44 2.33 -0.94
CA ASN A 422 4.60 3.69 -0.44
C ASN A 422 4.04 4.65 -1.48
N VAL A 423 3.44 5.77 -1.04
CA VAL A 423 3.07 6.84 -1.97
C VAL A 423 4.32 7.36 -2.69
N HIS A 424 5.40 7.60 -1.96
CA HIS A 424 6.74 7.84 -2.51
C HIS A 424 7.55 6.54 -2.44
N ASP A 425 7.35 5.65 -3.41
CA ASP A 425 7.98 4.33 -3.44
C ASP A 425 9.38 4.37 -4.05
N VAL A 426 10.01 3.22 -4.11
CA VAL A 426 11.34 3.04 -4.70
C VAL A 426 11.28 2.98 -6.22
N GLY A 427 12.29 3.56 -6.88
CA GLY A 427 12.37 3.60 -8.33
C GLY A 427 13.81 3.72 -8.82
N GLN A 428 13.99 3.88 -10.13
CA GLN A 428 15.27 4.11 -10.77
C GLN A 428 15.17 5.12 -11.91
N ALA A 429 16.30 5.68 -12.32
CA ALA A 429 16.34 6.74 -13.30
C ALA A 429 15.92 6.31 -14.73
N THR A 430 16.24 5.08 -15.14
CA THR A 430 15.86 4.53 -16.44
C THR A 430 14.57 3.75 -16.30
N LEU A 431 13.55 4.10 -17.06
CA LEU A 431 12.25 3.45 -17.01
C LEU A 431 12.31 2.03 -17.58
N ALA A 432 11.59 1.11 -16.93
CA ALA A 432 11.41 -0.26 -17.37
C ALA A 432 9.94 -0.68 -17.23
N ALA A 433 9.52 -1.64 -18.03
CA ALA A 433 8.17 -2.20 -17.94
C ALA A 433 7.86 -2.73 -16.53
N GLY A 434 6.66 -2.49 -16.04
CA GLY A 434 6.23 -2.82 -14.68
C GLY A 434 6.52 -1.73 -13.63
N MET A 435 7.19 -0.64 -13.99
CA MET A 435 7.34 0.52 -13.09
C MET A 435 6.06 1.35 -13.07
N LEU A 436 5.77 1.95 -11.92
CA LEU A 436 4.68 2.90 -11.70
C LEU A 436 5.25 4.23 -11.22
N TYR A 437 4.83 5.32 -11.88
CA TYR A 437 5.23 6.68 -11.56
C TYR A 437 4.04 7.62 -11.55
N THR A 438 4.05 8.65 -10.71
CA THR A 438 3.17 9.80 -10.85
C THR A 438 3.69 10.71 -11.97
N VAL A 439 2.79 11.44 -12.63
CA VAL A 439 3.11 12.55 -13.53
C VAL A 439 2.23 13.74 -13.16
N GLU A 440 2.82 14.70 -12.44
CA GLU A 440 2.12 15.72 -11.67
C GLU A 440 2.65 17.16 -11.92
N PRO A 441 2.78 17.63 -13.15
CA PRO A 441 3.18 19.01 -13.35
C PRO A 441 2.20 19.97 -12.67
N GLY A 442 2.72 21.08 -12.14
CA GLY A 442 1.91 22.12 -11.50
C GLY A 442 2.43 23.52 -11.76
N ILE A 443 1.53 24.50 -11.64
CA ILE A 443 1.85 25.94 -11.67
C ILE A 443 1.16 26.59 -10.48
N TYR A 444 1.95 27.33 -9.67
CA TYR A 444 1.49 27.96 -8.43
C TYR A 444 1.85 29.43 -8.42
N ILE A 445 0.84 30.31 -8.45
CA ILE A 445 1.01 31.77 -8.49
C ILE A 445 0.39 32.39 -7.25
N PRO A 446 1.17 32.56 -6.15
CA PRO A 446 0.66 33.20 -4.95
C PRO A 446 0.38 34.68 -5.17
N GLU A 447 -0.44 35.27 -4.28
CA GLU A 447 -0.68 36.72 -4.31
C GLU A 447 0.59 37.55 -4.11
N LYS A 448 0.54 38.81 -4.53
CA LYS A 448 1.63 39.80 -4.35
C LYS A 448 2.96 39.40 -4.99
N ARG A 449 2.92 38.57 -6.04
CA ARG A 449 4.11 38.20 -6.80
C ARG A 449 4.49 39.40 -7.69
N GLU A 450 5.66 39.98 -7.44
CA GLU A 450 6.16 41.14 -8.21
C GLU A 450 6.26 40.85 -9.72
N GLY A 451 5.75 41.73 -10.52
CA GLY A 451 5.79 41.69 -12.00
C GLY A 451 4.75 40.75 -12.62
N ILE A 452 3.81 40.19 -11.81
CA ILE A 452 2.70 39.35 -12.30
C ILE A 452 1.40 40.17 -12.27
N ASP A 453 0.60 40.05 -13.33
CA ASP A 453 -0.74 40.60 -13.37
C ASP A 453 -1.61 39.97 -12.25
N PRO A 454 -2.24 40.78 -11.37
CA PRO A 454 -3.05 40.31 -10.28
C PRO A 454 -4.18 39.32 -10.63
N LYS A 455 -4.64 39.31 -11.88
CA LYS A 455 -5.65 38.39 -12.38
C LYS A 455 -5.22 36.91 -12.28
N TYR A 456 -3.90 36.61 -12.18
CA TYR A 456 -3.36 35.27 -12.01
C TYR A 456 -3.07 34.90 -10.54
N PHE A 457 -3.25 35.83 -9.60
CA PHE A 457 -2.95 35.57 -8.19
C PHE A 457 -3.87 34.48 -7.60
N ASN A 458 -3.30 33.70 -6.67
CA ASN A 458 -4.00 32.63 -5.98
C ASN A 458 -4.55 31.53 -6.92
N ILE A 459 -3.86 31.32 -8.05
CA ILE A 459 -4.11 30.19 -8.94
C ILE A 459 -3.02 29.15 -8.75
N GLY A 460 -3.38 28.04 -8.11
CA GLY A 460 -2.59 26.81 -8.01
C GLY A 460 -3.27 25.70 -8.81
N ILE A 461 -2.56 25.12 -9.75
CA ILE A 461 -3.06 24.03 -10.60
C ILE A 461 -2.01 22.93 -10.64
N ARG A 462 -2.41 21.71 -10.23
CA ARG A 462 -1.72 20.45 -10.44
C ARG A 462 -2.68 19.45 -11.08
N ILE A 463 -2.16 18.69 -12.04
CA ILE A 463 -2.89 17.59 -12.68
C ILE A 463 -1.97 16.38 -12.61
N GLU A 464 -2.41 15.36 -11.92
CA GLU A 464 -1.61 14.19 -11.60
C GLU A 464 -2.32 12.90 -11.93
N ASP A 465 -1.57 11.97 -12.49
CA ASP A 465 -2.01 10.62 -12.77
C ASP A 465 -0.92 9.59 -12.42
N VAL A 466 -1.36 8.39 -12.03
CA VAL A 466 -0.49 7.22 -11.89
C VAL A 466 -0.32 6.56 -13.26
N ILE A 467 0.93 6.46 -13.70
CA ILE A 467 1.30 5.94 -15.02
C ILE A 467 2.09 4.63 -14.88
N LEU A 468 1.55 3.56 -15.45
CA LEU A 468 2.25 2.29 -15.61
C LEU A 468 3.13 2.35 -16.87
N VAL A 469 4.40 2.01 -16.72
CA VAL A 469 5.29 1.75 -17.87
C VAL A 469 4.98 0.36 -18.40
N THR A 470 4.46 0.27 -19.61
CA THR A 470 4.14 -1.01 -20.29
C THR A 470 5.34 -1.50 -21.11
N GLU A 471 5.25 -2.66 -21.75
CA GLU A 471 6.30 -3.21 -22.61
C GLU A 471 6.67 -2.28 -23.80
N THR A 472 5.71 -1.50 -24.30
CA THR A 472 5.90 -0.69 -25.51
C THR A 472 5.60 0.81 -25.32
N GLY A 473 5.12 1.22 -24.16
CA GLY A 473 4.71 2.61 -23.90
C GLY A 473 4.27 2.81 -22.47
N SER A 474 3.06 3.36 -22.27
CA SER A 474 2.52 3.63 -20.94
C SER A 474 1.00 3.48 -20.90
N GLU A 475 0.47 3.25 -19.71
CA GLU A 475 -0.95 3.21 -19.41
C GLU A 475 -1.26 4.13 -18.23
N ASN A 476 -2.30 4.95 -18.32
CA ASN A 476 -2.78 5.80 -17.24
C ASN A 476 -3.80 5.03 -16.38
N LEU A 477 -3.43 4.66 -15.16
CA LEU A 477 -4.31 3.88 -14.26
C LEU A 477 -5.41 4.73 -13.62
N SER A 478 -5.23 6.05 -13.53
CA SER A 478 -6.20 7.00 -12.97
C SER A 478 -7.00 7.76 -14.03
N ALA A 479 -6.99 7.29 -15.29
CA ALA A 479 -7.67 7.93 -16.42
C ALA A 479 -9.18 8.17 -16.20
N GLY A 480 -9.81 7.43 -15.28
CA GLY A 480 -11.21 7.64 -14.90
C GLY A 480 -11.49 9.00 -14.23
N ALA A 481 -10.48 9.67 -13.66
CA ALA A 481 -10.63 11.02 -13.13
C ALA A 481 -10.56 12.05 -14.28
N PRO A 482 -11.63 12.83 -14.56
CA PRO A 482 -11.66 13.81 -15.67
C PRO A 482 -10.53 14.83 -15.56
N ARG A 483 -9.91 15.16 -16.68
CA ARG A 483 -8.84 16.17 -16.75
C ARG A 483 -9.00 17.19 -17.88
N GLU A 484 -9.90 16.96 -18.82
CA GLU A 484 -10.23 18.00 -19.81
C GLU A 484 -11.21 19.01 -19.18
N THR A 485 -10.96 20.30 -19.36
CA THR A 485 -11.81 21.35 -18.75
C THR A 485 -13.27 21.23 -19.11
N THR A 486 -13.59 20.80 -20.34
CA THR A 486 -14.96 20.58 -20.81
C THR A 486 -15.65 19.40 -20.13
N GLU A 487 -14.91 18.33 -19.85
CA GLU A 487 -15.42 17.15 -19.11
C GLU A 487 -15.69 17.53 -17.66
N ILE A 488 -14.77 18.27 -17.01
CA ILE A 488 -14.92 18.77 -15.63
C ILE A 488 -16.16 19.67 -15.54
N GLU A 489 -16.25 20.71 -16.38
CA GLU A 489 -17.40 21.63 -16.40
C GLU A 489 -18.74 20.89 -16.69
N THR A 490 -18.69 19.80 -17.46
CA THR A 490 -19.88 18.98 -17.75
C THR A 490 -20.25 18.09 -16.56
N LEU A 491 -19.28 17.49 -15.90
CA LEU A 491 -19.48 16.67 -14.70
C LEU A 491 -20.04 17.52 -13.55
N MET A 492 -19.51 18.72 -13.35
CA MET A 492 -19.93 19.64 -12.27
C MET A 492 -21.37 20.19 -12.42
N LYS A 493 -22.03 19.97 -13.55
CA LYS A 493 -23.48 20.23 -13.70
C LYS A 493 -24.34 19.16 -13.03
N LYS A 494 -23.78 18.02 -12.68
CA LYS A 494 -24.47 16.93 -11.99
C LYS A 494 -24.45 17.17 -10.48
N LYS A 495 -25.29 16.45 -9.76
CA LYS A 495 -25.28 16.42 -8.30
C LYS A 495 -24.52 15.19 -7.83
N GLY A 496 -23.53 15.38 -6.97
CA GLY A 496 -22.79 14.32 -6.34
C GLY A 496 -23.37 13.88 -4.99
N ILE A 497 -22.66 12.96 -4.33
CA ILE A 497 -23.08 12.41 -3.03
C ILE A 497 -23.13 13.49 -1.93
N GLY A 498 -22.27 14.51 -1.99
CA GLY A 498 -22.21 15.60 -1.01
C GLY A 498 -23.36 16.62 -1.11
N ASN A 499 -24.18 16.57 -2.16
CA ASN A 499 -25.37 17.40 -2.28
C ASN A 499 -26.62 16.72 -1.71
N GLN A 500 -26.49 15.52 -1.16
CA GLN A 500 -27.60 14.83 -0.50
C GLN A 500 -27.71 15.31 0.95
N PRO A 501 -28.91 15.64 1.44
CA PRO A 501 -29.09 16.00 2.84
C PRO A 501 -28.64 14.86 3.76
N LEU A 502 -27.92 15.18 4.82
CA LEU A 502 -27.74 14.26 5.94
C LEU A 502 -29.12 14.11 6.60
N LYS A 503 -29.74 12.93 6.46
CA LYS A 503 -31.04 12.62 7.05
C LYS A 503 -30.91 12.36 8.54
#